data_0a22593d44123fa9bcc8e0549006e289
#
_entry.id   0a22593d44123fa9bcc8e0549006e289
#
_cell.length_a   1.000
_cell.length_b   1.000
_cell.length_c   1.000
_cell.angle_alpha   90.00
_cell.angle_beta   90.00
_cell.angle_gamma   90.00
#
_symmetry.space_group_name_H-M   'P 1'
#
loop_
_entity.id
_entity.type
_entity.pdbx_description
1 polymer ?
#
loop_
_entity_poly.entity_id
_entity_poly.type
_entity_poly.pdbx_seq_one_letter_code
_entity_poly.pdbx_strand_id
1 'polypeptide(L)'
;MKKILLLSSDFEQNVILNASLYRFGFRMIQLKSASEVIKDFERGNRYDLYVFDVKARNLNLDLVKFIRDSQNITPIMLFQGVSVPSVFKRIYYARVNDFIIKPFCPEEFLFHVFRLCKVLLGSKFGQKNGLVFDKDS
;
A
#
# COMPACT_ATOMS: atom_id res chain seq x y z
N MET A 1 2.47 -14.20 -7.97
CA MET A 1 3.19 -13.04 -7.42
C MET A 1 2.21 -11.95 -7.07
N LYS A 2 2.30 -11.43 -5.87
CA LYS A 2 1.41 -10.36 -5.44
C LYS A 2 1.87 -9.02 -6.02
N LYS A 3 0.90 -8.22 -6.44
CA LYS A 3 1.13 -6.91 -7.06
C LYS A 3 0.66 -5.79 -6.17
N ILE A 4 1.47 -4.75 -6.06
CA ILE A 4 1.19 -3.56 -5.25
C ILE A 4 1.26 -2.35 -6.17
N LEU A 5 0.23 -1.49 -6.09
CA LEU A 5 0.30 -0.20 -6.77
C LEU A 5 0.72 0.86 -5.76
N LEU A 6 1.78 1.60 -6.07
CA LEU A 6 2.24 2.72 -5.26
C LEU A 6 2.03 4.03 -6.02
N LEU A 7 1.23 4.91 -5.45
CA LEU A 7 1.06 6.27 -5.94
C LEU A 7 2.01 7.17 -5.14
N SER A 8 3.12 7.56 -5.76
CA SER A 8 4.11 8.42 -5.12
C SER A 8 5.07 8.98 -6.15
N SER A 9 5.48 10.23 -5.97
CA SER A 9 6.51 10.88 -6.79
C SER A 9 7.86 10.97 -6.07
N ASP A 10 8.00 10.41 -4.88
CA ASP A 10 9.25 10.41 -4.13
C ASP A 10 10.18 9.33 -4.66
N PHE A 11 11.08 9.73 -5.57
CA PHE A 11 11.95 8.79 -6.28
C PHE A 11 12.83 7.96 -5.33
N GLU A 12 13.48 8.60 -4.38
CA GLU A 12 14.41 7.89 -3.48
C GLU A 12 13.66 6.86 -2.63
N GLN A 13 12.55 7.27 -2.04
CA GLN A 13 11.70 6.37 -1.27
C GLN A 13 11.25 5.18 -2.14
N ASN A 14 10.79 5.47 -3.35
CA ASN A 14 10.23 4.44 -4.22
C ASN A 14 11.26 3.39 -4.61
N VAL A 15 12.51 3.81 -4.86
CA VAL A 15 13.60 2.88 -5.17
C VAL A 15 13.83 1.91 -4.00
N ILE A 16 13.88 2.45 -2.80
CA ILE A 16 14.12 1.64 -1.59
C ILE A 16 12.97 0.67 -1.36
N LEU A 17 11.74 1.14 -1.49
CA LEU A 17 10.57 0.30 -1.27
C LEU A 17 10.45 -0.80 -2.32
N ASN A 18 10.72 -0.46 -3.57
CA ASN A 18 10.68 -1.45 -4.64
C ASN A 18 11.71 -2.55 -4.42
N ALA A 19 12.94 -2.19 -4.05
CA ALA A 19 13.98 -3.17 -3.76
C ALA A 19 13.59 -4.07 -2.59
N SER A 20 12.99 -3.48 -1.54
CA SER A 20 12.55 -4.23 -0.38
C SER A 20 11.45 -5.23 -0.74
N LEU A 21 10.48 -4.82 -1.54
CA LEU A 21 9.38 -5.68 -1.97
C LEU A 21 9.84 -6.79 -2.88
N TYR A 22 10.74 -6.47 -3.82
CA TYR A 22 11.23 -7.44 -4.79
C TYR A 22 11.89 -8.64 -4.10
N ARG A 23 12.62 -8.40 -3.01
CA ARG A 23 13.28 -9.47 -2.26
C ARG A 23 12.31 -10.52 -1.75
N PHE A 24 11.05 -10.15 -1.54
CA PHE A 24 10.04 -11.06 -1.00
C PHE A 24 9.00 -11.47 -2.03
N GLY A 25 9.31 -11.29 -3.31
CA GLY A 25 8.45 -11.77 -4.38
C GLY A 25 7.27 -10.88 -4.72
N PHE A 26 7.26 -9.63 -4.27
CA PHE A 26 6.22 -8.67 -4.64
C PHE A 26 6.65 -7.90 -5.88
N ARG A 27 5.67 -7.57 -6.70
CA ARG A 27 5.86 -6.67 -7.83
C ARG A 27 5.18 -5.34 -7.52
N MET A 28 5.92 -4.25 -7.66
CA MET A 28 5.38 -2.91 -7.45
C MET A 28 5.22 -2.19 -8.78
N ILE A 29 4.02 -1.64 -8.99
CA ILE A 29 3.73 -0.73 -10.10
C ILE A 29 3.64 0.66 -9.50
N GLN A 30 4.39 1.60 -10.04
CA GLN A 30 4.45 2.95 -9.52
C GLN A 30 3.78 3.91 -10.48
N LEU A 31 2.86 4.71 -9.97
CA LEU A 31 2.22 5.79 -10.71
C LEU A 31 2.41 7.10 -9.95
N LYS A 32 2.33 8.22 -10.65
CA LYS A 32 2.68 9.52 -10.10
C LYS A 32 1.49 10.43 -9.81
N SER A 33 0.32 10.14 -10.36
CA SER A 33 -0.85 10.99 -10.18
C SER A 33 -2.11 10.17 -9.98
N ALA A 34 -3.09 10.79 -9.33
CA ALA A 34 -4.38 10.14 -9.12
C ALA A 34 -5.07 9.83 -10.45
N SER A 35 -4.92 10.70 -11.46
CA SER A 35 -5.53 10.44 -12.76
C SER A 35 -4.94 9.23 -13.44
N GLU A 36 -3.64 8.97 -13.27
CA GLU A 36 -3.02 7.75 -13.78
C GLU A 36 -3.58 6.51 -13.10
N VAL A 37 -3.81 6.59 -11.79
CA VAL A 37 -4.40 5.48 -11.03
C VAL A 37 -5.82 5.20 -11.51
N ILE A 38 -6.62 6.23 -11.73
CA ILE A 38 -7.99 6.07 -12.23
C ILE A 38 -8.00 5.40 -13.60
N LYS A 39 -7.14 5.86 -14.51
CA LYS A 39 -7.02 5.26 -15.84
C LYS A 39 -6.61 3.80 -15.77
N ASP A 40 -5.66 3.50 -14.92
CA ASP A 40 -5.18 2.13 -14.71
C ASP A 40 -6.30 1.25 -14.19
N PHE A 41 -7.07 1.76 -13.24
CA PHE A 41 -8.22 1.05 -12.68
C PHE A 41 -9.29 0.80 -13.76
N GLU A 42 -9.57 1.80 -14.58
CA GLU A 42 -10.58 1.69 -15.64
C GLU A 42 -10.17 0.72 -16.74
N ARG A 43 -8.87 0.50 -16.93
CA ARG A 43 -8.37 -0.52 -17.86
C ARG A 43 -8.54 -1.95 -17.32
N GLY A 44 -9.02 -2.10 -16.11
CA GLY A 44 -9.25 -3.40 -15.50
C GLY A 44 -8.08 -3.98 -14.75
N ASN A 45 -7.00 -3.23 -14.57
CA ASN A 45 -5.86 -3.71 -13.78
C ASN A 45 -6.25 -3.82 -12.31
N ARG A 46 -5.80 -4.88 -11.67
CA ARG A 46 -6.14 -5.17 -10.28
C ARG A 46 -4.87 -5.49 -9.48
N TYR A 47 -4.92 -5.17 -8.20
CA TYR A 47 -3.78 -5.27 -7.30
C TYR A 47 -4.19 -5.97 -6.01
N ASP A 48 -3.18 -6.41 -5.26
CA ASP A 48 -3.38 -6.99 -3.93
C ASP A 48 -3.34 -5.93 -2.84
N LEU A 49 -2.78 -4.76 -3.15
CA LEU A 49 -2.68 -3.65 -2.22
C LEU A 49 -2.50 -2.35 -3.00
N TYR A 50 -3.20 -1.31 -2.57
CA TYR A 50 -2.96 0.06 -3.01
C TYR A 50 -2.22 0.80 -1.89
N VAL A 51 -1.16 1.52 -2.26
CA VAL A 51 -0.41 2.36 -1.34
C VAL A 51 -0.38 3.78 -1.90
N PHE A 52 -0.94 4.72 -1.17
CA PHE A 52 -1.00 6.12 -1.61
C PHE A 52 -0.13 6.98 -0.69
N ASP A 53 0.88 7.60 -1.27
CA ASP A 53 1.73 8.57 -0.59
C ASP A 53 1.02 9.92 -0.66
N VAL A 54 0.53 10.39 0.47
CA VAL A 54 -0.31 11.58 0.51
C VAL A 54 0.47 12.77 1.04
N LYS A 55 0.24 13.92 0.43
CA LYS A 55 0.79 15.18 0.89
C LYS A 55 -0.16 15.82 1.90
N ALA A 56 0.39 16.71 2.74
CA ALA A 56 -0.29 17.20 3.92
C ALA A 56 -1.73 17.73 3.72
N ARG A 57 -2.05 18.26 2.55
CA ARG A 57 -3.37 18.82 2.29
C ARG A 57 -4.27 17.94 1.44
N ASN A 58 -3.68 16.99 0.74
CA ASN A 58 -4.42 16.09 -0.14
C ASN A 58 -4.11 14.66 0.28
N LEU A 59 -5.05 14.04 0.94
CA LEU A 59 -4.91 12.66 1.41
C LEU A 59 -5.33 11.65 0.35
N ASN A 60 -5.56 12.10 -0.89
CA ASN A 60 -6.07 11.26 -1.97
C ASN A 60 -7.35 10.50 -1.58
N LEU A 61 -8.15 11.11 -0.69
CA LEU A 61 -9.37 10.45 -0.20
C LEU A 61 -10.43 10.34 -1.29
N ASP A 62 -10.43 11.26 -2.25
CA ASP A 62 -11.34 11.15 -3.40
C ASP A 62 -11.01 9.92 -4.24
N LEU A 63 -9.73 9.60 -4.35
CA LEU A 63 -9.29 8.38 -5.05
C LEU A 63 -9.72 7.14 -4.29
N VAL A 64 -9.56 7.14 -2.96
CA VAL A 64 -10.04 6.05 -2.10
C VAL A 64 -11.55 5.86 -2.30
N LYS A 65 -12.30 6.97 -2.26
CA LYS A 65 -13.75 6.94 -2.46
C LYS A 65 -14.10 6.35 -3.83
N PHE A 66 -13.39 6.77 -4.89
CA PHE A 66 -13.60 6.25 -6.22
C PHE A 66 -13.44 4.73 -6.25
N ILE A 67 -12.37 4.21 -5.67
CA ILE A 67 -12.11 2.77 -5.64
C ILE A 67 -13.20 2.05 -4.85
N ARG A 68 -13.59 2.56 -3.69
CA ARG A 68 -14.60 1.94 -2.84
C ARG A 68 -15.98 1.97 -3.47
N ASP A 69 -16.34 3.09 -4.11
CA ASP A 69 -17.63 3.22 -4.79
C ASP A 69 -17.72 2.28 -5.99
N SER A 70 -16.60 1.84 -6.51
CA SER A 70 -16.55 0.85 -7.60
C SER A 70 -16.66 -0.60 -7.10
N GLN A 71 -17.04 -0.79 -5.83
CA GLN A 71 -17.19 -2.10 -5.19
C GLN A 71 -15.88 -2.87 -5.07
N ASN A 72 -14.74 -2.18 -5.12
CA ASN A 72 -13.43 -2.80 -4.95
C ASN A 72 -13.04 -2.76 -3.48
N ILE A 73 -12.70 -3.92 -2.91
CA ILE A 73 -12.38 -4.08 -1.50
C ILE A 73 -10.88 -4.31 -1.26
N THR A 74 -10.05 -4.14 -2.27
CA THR A 74 -8.60 -4.28 -2.14
C THR A 74 -8.10 -3.39 -0.99
N PRO A 75 -7.22 -3.89 -0.13
CA PRO A 75 -6.66 -3.07 0.95
C PRO A 75 -5.99 -1.81 0.43
N ILE A 76 -6.17 -0.73 1.17
CA ILE A 76 -5.55 0.57 0.86
C ILE A 76 -4.78 1.04 2.08
N MET A 77 -3.51 1.38 1.87
CA MET A 77 -2.64 1.94 2.90
C MET A 77 -2.20 3.33 2.49
N LEU A 78 -2.14 4.25 3.45
CA LEU A 78 -1.68 5.61 3.21
C LEU A 78 -0.35 5.86 3.88
N PHE A 79 0.53 6.62 3.21
CA PHE A 79 1.68 7.26 3.84
C PHE A 79 1.31 8.70 4.14
N GLN A 80 1.62 9.19 5.33
CA GLN A 80 1.35 10.59 5.68
C GLN A 80 2.48 11.17 6.53
N GLY A 81 2.69 12.49 6.39
CA GLY A 81 3.79 13.17 7.06
C GLY A 81 3.49 13.60 8.48
N VAL A 82 2.24 13.82 8.82
CA VAL A 82 1.85 14.34 10.14
C VAL A 82 0.60 13.62 10.63
N SER A 83 0.63 13.27 11.91
CA SER A 83 -0.51 12.67 12.58
C SER A 83 -1.26 13.74 13.37
N VAL A 84 -2.48 14.08 12.94
CA VAL A 84 -3.37 14.97 13.70
C VAL A 84 -4.76 14.33 13.80
N PRO A 85 -5.49 14.58 14.90
CA PRO A 85 -6.78 13.90 15.12
C PRO A 85 -7.79 14.05 13.99
N SER A 86 -7.86 15.25 13.39
CA SER A 86 -8.76 15.47 12.26
C SER A 86 -8.43 14.63 11.04
N VAL A 87 -7.15 14.35 10.82
CA VAL A 87 -6.70 13.50 9.73
C VAL A 87 -7.11 12.05 9.99
N PHE A 88 -6.94 11.55 11.22
CA PHE A 88 -7.36 10.21 11.57
C PHE A 88 -8.86 9.99 11.34
N LYS A 89 -9.67 10.97 11.70
CA LYS A 89 -11.11 10.88 11.49
C LYS A 89 -11.44 10.75 10.01
N ARG A 90 -10.80 11.56 9.16
CA ARG A 90 -11.00 11.49 7.71
C ARG A 90 -10.58 10.16 7.13
N ILE A 91 -9.45 9.62 7.58
CA ILE A 91 -8.94 8.33 7.14
C ILE A 91 -9.91 7.22 7.52
N TYR A 92 -10.41 7.25 8.74
CA TYR A 92 -11.36 6.25 9.23
C TYR A 92 -12.62 6.20 8.36
N TYR A 93 -13.22 7.36 8.08
CA TYR A 93 -14.44 7.43 7.28
C TYR A 93 -14.20 7.15 5.80
N ALA A 94 -12.97 7.24 5.33
CA ALA A 94 -12.64 6.93 3.95
C ALA A 94 -12.49 5.42 3.67
N ARG A 95 -12.61 4.59 4.70
CA ARG A 95 -12.46 3.13 4.59
C ARG A 95 -11.07 2.71 4.10
N VAL A 96 -10.06 3.33 4.67
CA VAL A 96 -8.66 2.97 4.48
C VAL A 96 -8.32 1.86 5.47
N ASN A 97 -7.51 0.92 5.04
CA ASN A 97 -7.18 -0.24 5.88
C ASN A 97 -6.03 0.02 6.85
N ASP A 98 -5.13 0.94 6.50
CA ASP A 98 -3.96 1.18 7.32
C ASP A 98 -3.28 2.48 6.90
N PHE A 99 -2.38 2.96 7.74
CA PHE A 99 -1.55 4.11 7.40
C PHE A 99 -0.20 4.00 8.10
N ILE A 100 0.80 4.65 7.53
CA ILE A 100 2.13 4.75 8.13
C ILE A 100 2.50 6.23 8.16
N ILE A 101 3.03 6.69 9.28
CA ILE A 101 3.47 8.07 9.45
C ILE A 101 4.95 8.18 9.09
N LYS A 102 5.28 9.14 8.25
CA LYS A 102 6.67 9.42 7.88
C LYS A 102 7.38 10.18 9.01
N PRO A 103 8.68 9.98 9.19
CA PRO A 103 9.52 9.01 8.49
C PRO A 103 9.34 7.59 9.04
N PHE A 104 9.54 6.61 8.16
CA PHE A 104 9.49 5.20 8.57
C PHE A 104 10.64 4.44 7.93
N CYS A 105 10.98 3.28 8.50
CA CYS A 105 11.99 2.41 7.91
C CYS A 105 11.33 1.39 6.96
N PRO A 106 12.08 0.85 6.01
CA PRO A 106 11.55 -0.13 5.07
C PRO A 106 10.94 -1.36 5.75
N GLU A 107 11.50 -1.77 6.88
CA GLU A 107 11.00 -2.93 7.62
C GLU A 107 9.58 -2.69 8.15
N GLU A 108 9.30 -1.48 8.60
CA GLU A 108 7.95 -1.12 9.06
C GLU A 108 6.95 -1.21 7.89
N PHE A 109 7.35 -0.68 6.74
CA PHE A 109 6.53 -0.79 5.53
C PHE A 109 6.25 -2.24 5.17
N LEU A 110 7.30 -3.08 5.15
CA LEU A 110 7.15 -4.49 4.81
C LEU A 110 6.22 -5.22 5.78
N PHE A 111 6.31 -4.89 7.06
CA PHE A 111 5.44 -5.51 8.06
C PHE A 111 3.97 -5.24 7.76
N HIS A 112 3.63 -4.00 7.42
CA HIS A 112 2.27 -3.65 7.05
C HIS A 112 1.84 -4.34 5.76
N VAL A 113 2.73 -4.41 4.76
CA VAL A 113 2.44 -5.10 3.50
C VAL A 113 2.14 -6.57 3.74
N PHE A 114 2.97 -7.25 4.54
CA PHE A 114 2.79 -8.67 4.84
C PHE A 114 1.42 -8.91 5.48
N ARG A 115 1.06 -8.07 6.43
CA ARG A 115 -0.22 -8.20 7.11
C ARG A 115 -1.40 -7.97 6.17
N LEU A 116 -1.34 -6.91 5.38
CA LEU A 116 -2.44 -6.55 4.49
C LEU A 116 -2.58 -7.51 3.31
N CYS A 117 -1.47 -8.06 2.83
CA CYS A 117 -1.46 -9.05 1.74
C CYS A 117 -1.56 -10.48 2.24
N LYS A 118 -1.76 -10.66 3.55
CA LYS A 118 -1.92 -11.98 4.18
C LYS A 118 -0.72 -12.89 3.96
N VAL A 119 0.48 -12.35 4.15
CA VAL A 119 1.72 -13.10 4.14
C VAL A 119 2.07 -13.43 5.59
N LEU A 120 2.32 -14.69 5.87
CA LEU A 120 2.62 -15.14 7.21
C LEU A 120 4.13 -15.24 7.43
N LEU A 121 4.59 -14.73 8.58
CA LEU A 121 5.94 -14.98 9.07
C LEU A 121 5.84 -16.24 9.94
N GLY A 122 6.21 -17.37 9.37
CA GLY A 122 6.02 -18.64 10.05
C GLY A 122 7.29 -19.19 10.66
N SER A 123 7.17 -20.39 11.24
CA SER A 123 8.27 -21.13 11.82
C SER A 123 9.37 -21.47 10.80
N LYS A 124 9.06 -21.38 9.54
CA LYS A 124 10.01 -21.61 8.46
C LYS A 124 10.80 -20.36 8.09
N PHE A 125 10.52 -19.26 8.77
CA PHE A 125 11.31 -18.05 8.63
C PHE A 125 12.76 -18.38 8.96
N GLY A 126 13.69 -17.93 8.12
CA GLY A 126 15.09 -18.26 8.29
C GLY A 126 15.52 -19.53 7.56
N GLN A 127 14.60 -20.38 7.16
CA GLN A 127 14.93 -21.56 6.35
C GLN A 127 14.91 -21.21 4.85
N LYS A 128 13.98 -20.37 4.44
CA LYS A 128 13.82 -19.96 3.04
C LYS A 128 13.34 -18.53 2.96
N ASN A 129 14.04 -17.59 3.58
CA ASN A 129 13.66 -16.19 3.66
C ASN A 129 12.39 -15.94 4.48
N GLY A 130 11.82 -16.95 5.08
CA GLY A 130 10.89 -16.79 6.17
C GLY A 130 9.48 -16.38 5.86
N LEU A 131 9.10 -16.26 4.61
CA LEU A 131 7.73 -15.86 4.28
C LEU A 131 6.93 -17.07 3.82
N VAL A 132 5.76 -17.21 4.42
CA VAL A 132 4.81 -18.24 4.04
C VAL A 132 3.52 -17.52 3.67
N PHE A 133 3.07 -17.70 2.42
CA PHE A 133 1.78 -17.18 2.01
C PHE A 133 0.68 -18.03 2.64
N ASP A 134 -0.32 -17.35 3.18
CA ASP A 134 -1.47 -18.02 3.77
C ASP A 134 -2.33 -18.57 2.62
N LYS A 135 -2.28 -19.88 2.45
CA LYS A 135 -3.00 -20.56 1.36
C LYS A 135 -4.47 -20.74 1.68
N ASP A 136 -4.84 -20.59 2.92
CA ASP A 136 -6.21 -20.82 3.38
C ASP A 136 -7.01 -19.52 3.48
N SER A 137 -6.38 -18.40 3.19
CA SER A 137 -7.02 -17.11 3.28
C SER A 137 -7.38 -16.54 1.93
#